data_1e68d59abea62a8f5cbac4e2e37bcf25
#
_entry.id   1e68d59abea62a8f5cbac4e2e37bcf25
#
_cell.length_a   1.000
_cell.length_b   1.000
_cell.length_c   1.000
_cell.angle_alpha   90.00
_cell.angle_beta   90.00
_cell.angle_gamma   90.00
#
_symmetry.space_group_name_H-M   'P 1'
#
loop_
_entity.id
_entity.type
_entity.pdbx_description
1 polymer ?
#
loop_
_entity_poly.entity_id
_entity_poly.type
_entity_poly.pdbx_seq_one_letter_code
_entity_poly.pdbx_strand_id
1 'polypeptide(L)'
;LIFFKKISVLLIIFLVFVNLMSHEGIASEGETTLKEAIDIGLQRAKEWNVNATLTSVNSVDETMGGSRGETGKRFKWFMIFIVPGTDDYVLIGISEKKITVFSPSKQTPGPIIPYDEIKLDSPDVLRLAKDIYGLQQGKDWATGYNFTLDSIDGKPILTVFGNDQDNRFTSISFNAQNGEVVSAIHKLPFGGGLLSIRNGTNNLTKKGMALTGVVAGSKKLAVWGDKKPTQFSTTKQPFFEWSHNNGGSWTELQVNNYITHAWFDMNDRLYAATEKEIWAGITSKSKGTKILSVDHMIEIVDYSIDNHIAVLSNGVIHYTTNQGESWEKAKVPKTFYAIQISDNGDLLGLTEEWEVLQKTKDGWNKITMPNSHDVPVDIKVIHNRLFITTESGIWTRNLHEDNWRKIQVDEMVVKFIKKGDKLFGITNRGEALYSIGTKEDGKPEKVFDAEDTVVWDVDIMGDTLWVATIPNYSWEEMPTQQ
;
A
#
# COMPACT_ATOMS: atom_id res chain seq x y z
N LEU A 1 4.24 -10.62 -18.33
CA LEU A 1 5.32 -9.88 -17.59
C LEU A 1 5.54 -8.46 -18.14
N ILE A 2 5.28 -8.21 -19.42
CA ILE A 2 5.46 -6.89 -20.07
C ILE A 2 4.29 -5.94 -19.72
N PHE A 3 3.11 -6.45 -19.42
CA PHE A 3 1.92 -5.65 -19.11
C PHE A 3 2.00 -4.98 -17.71
N PHE A 4 2.68 -5.59 -16.75
CA PHE A 4 2.80 -5.07 -15.37
C PHE A 4 3.85 -3.98 -15.18
N LYS A 5 4.90 -3.91 -16.03
CA LYS A 5 5.89 -2.80 -15.97
C LYS A 5 5.29 -1.44 -16.35
N LYS A 6 4.22 -1.41 -17.14
CA LYS A 6 3.59 -0.15 -17.59
C LYS A 6 2.64 0.45 -16.54
N ILE A 7 2.07 -0.35 -15.65
CA ILE A 7 1.18 0.12 -14.58
C ILE A 7 1.98 0.72 -13.41
N SER A 8 3.18 0.21 -13.14
CA SER A 8 4.01 0.66 -12.01
C SER A 8 4.56 2.09 -12.19
N VAL A 9 4.84 2.53 -13.41
CA VAL A 9 5.35 3.90 -13.66
C VAL A 9 4.25 4.94 -13.49
N LEU A 10 3.00 4.60 -13.84
CA LEU A 10 1.86 5.50 -13.61
C LEU A 10 1.49 5.63 -12.12
N LEU A 11 1.70 4.55 -11.34
CA LEU A 11 1.42 4.52 -9.90
C LEU A 11 2.44 5.32 -9.07
N ILE A 12 3.69 5.40 -9.50
CA ILE A 12 4.77 6.10 -8.79
C ILE A 12 4.64 7.63 -8.90
N ILE A 13 4.14 8.15 -10.02
CA ILE A 13 3.86 9.60 -10.17
C ILE A 13 2.68 10.03 -9.29
N PHE A 14 1.81 9.10 -8.88
CA PHE A 14 0.60 9.36 -8.10
C PHE A 14 0.85 9.46 -6.59
N LEU A 15 1.94 8.90 -6.06
CA LEU A 15 2.23 8.81 -4.61
C LEU A 15 2.87 10.07 -4.00
N VAL A 16 3.26 11.06 -4.79
CA VAL A 16 3.99 12.25 -4.31
C VAL A 16 3.08 13.41 -3.86
N PHE A 17 1.74 13.34 -4.06
CA PHE A 17 0.85 14.49 -3.78
C PHE A 17 -0.35 14.19 -2.88
N VAL A 18 -0.16 13.54 -1.72
CA VAL A 18 -1.24 13.48 -0.73
C VAL A 18 -0.79 14.09 0.59
N ASN A 19 -1.03 15.36 0.76
CA ASN A 19 -1.34 15.95 2.08
C ASN A 19 -2.06 17.29 1.91
N LEU A 20 -3.16 17.41 2.64
CA LEU A 20 -3.80 18.60 3.21
C LEU A 20 -5.25 18.94 2.78
N MET A 21 -6.10 18.84 3.80
CA MET A 21 -7.33 19.58 4.13
C MET A 21 -8.61 19.34 3.34
N SER A 22 -9.59 18.80 4.06
CA SER A 22 -11.01 18.80 3.76
C SER A 22 -11.57 20.24 3.69
N HIS A 23 -12.08 20.62 2.53
CA HIS A 23 -13.01 21.74 2.40
C HIS A 23 -14.25 21.26 1.66
N GLU A 24 -15.41 21.50 2.24
CA GLU A 24 -16.71 21.24 1.61
C GLU A 24 -16.90 22.09 0.35
N GLY A 25 -17.43 21.45 -0.70
CA GLY A 25 -17.40 21.95 -2.06
C GLY A 25 -18.31 23.13 -2.34
N ILE A 26 -17.72 24.17 -2.89
CA ILE A 26 -18.41 25.18 -3.71
C ILE A 26 -18.12 24.82 -5.16
N ALA A 27 -19.18 24.68 -5.98
CA ALA A 27 -19.04 24.47 -7.42
C ALA A 27 -18.14 25.59 -7.98
N SER A 28 -17.00 25.24 -8.58
CA SER A 28 -16.06 26.22 -9.07
C SER A 28 -16.12 26.35 -10.59
N GLU A 29 -15.91 27.58 -11.07
CA GLU A 29 -15.96 27.94 -12.50
C GLU A 29 -14.94 27.19 -13.39
N GLY A 30 -14.00 26.42 -12.81
CA GLY A 30 -12.88 25.76 -13.52
C GLY A 30 -13.16 24.32 -13.98
N GLU A 31 -14.24 23.69 -13.56
CA GLU A 31 -14.54 22.30 -13.90
C GLU A 31 -15.04 22.12 -15.35
N THR A 32 -14.67 21.02 -15.97
CA THR A 32 -15.12 20.62 -17.31
C THR A 32 -15.77 19.25 -17.31
N THR A 33 -16.69 19.02 -18.23
CA THR A 33 -17.12 17.67 -18.59
C THR A 33 -16.04 16.93 -19.37
N LEU A 34 -16.20 15.66 -19.59
CA LEU A 34 -15.28 14.85 -20.41
C LEU A 34 -15.18 15.42 -21.83
N LYS A 35 -16.31 15.75 -22.49
CA LYS A 35 -16.31 16.27 -23.86
C LYS A 35 -15.69 17.66 -23.96
N GLU A 36 -16.00 18.55 -23.02
CA GLU A 36 -15.35 19.88 -22.94
C GLU A 36 -13.82 19.74 -22.80
N ALA A 37 -13.36 18.78 -21.99
CA ALA A 37 -11.93 18.52 -21.83
C ALA A 37 -11.32 17.95 -23.13
N ILE A 38 -12.00 17.00 -23.79
CA ILE A 38 -11.54 16.43 -25.06
C ILE A 38 -11.41 17.53 -26.11
N ASP A 39 -12.38 18.45 -26.24
CA ASP A 39 -12.34 19.53 -27.22
C ASP A 39 -11.09 20.41 -27.05
N ILE A 40 -10.78 20.80 -25.81
CA ILE A 40 -9.59 21.59 -25.48
C ILE A 40 -8.32 20.80 -25.84
N GLY A 41 -8.26 19.53 -25.44
CA GLY A 41 -7.08 18.68 -25.68
C GLY A 41 -6.90 18.35 -27.17
N LEU A 42 -7.99 18.07 -27.89
CA LEU A 42 -7.94 17.76 -29.32
C LEU A 42 -7.46 18.96 -30.13
N GLN A 43 -7.93 20.18 -29.83
CA GLN A 43 -7.41 21.38 -30.45
C GLN A 43 -5.89 21.46 -30.32
N ARG A 44 -5.36 21.27 -29.11
CA ARG A 44 -3.92 21.31 -28.85
C ARG A 44 -3.16 20.15 -29.51
N ALA A 45 -3.74 18.97 -29.55
CA ALA A 45 -3.15 17.81 -30.22
C ALA A 45 -3.06 18.05 -31.75
N LYS A 46 -4.08 18.65 -32.36
CA LYS A 46 -4.07 18.98 -33.80
C LYS A 46 -3.06 20.07 -34.17
N GLU A 47 -2.74 21.00 -33.27
CA GLU A 47 -1.65 21.94 -33.43
C GLU A 47 -0.29 21.25 -33.46
N TRP A 48 -0.12 20.17 -32.70
CA TRP A 48 1.10 19.35 -32.69
C TRP A 48 1.18 18.46 -33.94
N ASN A 49 0.11 17.76 -34.26
CA ASN A 49 0.01 16.94 -35.46
C ASN A 49 -1.45 16.89 -35.95
N VAL A 50 -1.68 17.31 -37.19
CA VAL A 50 -3.03 17.35 -37.79
C VAL A 50 -3.73 15.99 -37.81
N ASN A 51 -2.98 14.89 -37.82
CA ASN A 51 -3.50 13.51 -37.77
C ASN A 51 -3.65 12.95 -36.36
N ALA A 52 -3.38 13.75 -35.31
CA ALA A 52 -3.51 13.28 -33.94
C ALA A 52 -4.93 12.77 -33.64
N THR A 53 -5.05 11.62 -33.00
CA THR A 53 -6.31 10.93 -32.72
C THR A 53 -6.32 10.47 -31.25
N LEU A 54 -7.48 10.58 -30.60
CA LEU A 54 -7.68 10.24 -29.20
C LEU A 54 -7.59 8.71 -28.97
N THR A 55 -6.96 8.29 -27.87
CA THR A 55 -6.88 6.88 -27.45
C THR A 55 -7.36 6.64 -26.02
N SER A 56 -7.21 7.60 -25.11
CA SER A 56 -7.74 7.49 -23.76
C SER A 56 -7.94 8.85 -23.10
N VAL A 57 -8.87 8.91 -22.16
CA VAL A 57 -9.10 10.06 -21.27
C VAL A 57 -9.33 9.56 -19.86
N ASN A 58 -8.71 10.22 -18.88
CA ASN A 58 -8.91 9.93 -17.47
C ASN A 58 -9.13 11.21 -16.69
N SER A 59 -10.14 11.25 -15.84
CA SER A 59 -10.22 12.27 -14.81
C SER A 59 -9.17 11.98 -13.72
N VAL A 60 -8.73 13.02 -13.05
CA VAL A 60 -7.77 12.91 -11.95
C VAL A 60 -8.35 13.54 -10.71
N ASP A 61 -8.17 12.88 -9.58
CA ASP A 61 -8.53 13.46 -8.29
C ASP A 61 -7.73 14.74 -8.01
N GLU A 62 -8.43 15.74 -7.51
CA GLU A 62 -7.86 17.03 -7.16
C GLU A 62 -8.12 17.30 -5.67
N THR A 63 -7.07 17.69 -4.97
CA THR A 63 -7.16 18.02 -3.55
C THR A 63 -7.78 19.41 -3.29
N MET A 64 -7.94 20.21 -4.34
CA MET A 64 -8.28 21.64 -4.26
C MET A 64 -9.79 21.93 -4.16
N GLY A 65 -10.65 20.95 -3.98
CA GLY A 65 -12.09 21.17 -3.82
C GLY A 65 -12.90 20.94 -5.11
N GLY A 66 -13.96 21.70 -5.32
CA GLY A 66 -14.91 21.54 -6.44
C GLY A 66 -15.98 20.49 -6.18
N SER A 67 -16.76 20.14 -7.22
CA SER A 67 -17.87 19.18 -7.13
C SER A 67 -17.40 17.75 -6.94
N ARG A 68 -16.10 17.49 -7.10
CA ARG A 68 -15.51 16.13 -7.10
C ARG A 68 -16.27 15.14 -7.99
N GLY A 69 -16.73 15.62 -9.13
CA GLY A 69 -17.49 14.82 -10.09
C GLY A 69 -18.97 14.72 -9.81
N GLU A 70 -19.54 15.33 -8.77
CA GLU A 70 -20.95 15.23 -8.42
C GLU A 70 -21.89 15.76 -9.53
N THR A 71 -21.39 16.74 -10.28
CA THR A 71 -22.05 17.31 -11.47
C THR A 71 -21.66 16.60 -12.77
N GLY A 72 -20.83 15.54 -12.70
CA GLY A 72 -20.19 14.92 -13.86
C GLY A 72 -19.01 15.72 -14.41
N LYS A 73 -18.57 16.76 -13.71
CA LYS A 73 -17.42 17.61 -14.11
C LYS A 73 -16.24 17.40 -13.19
N ARG A 74 -15.03 17.55 -13.74
CA ARG A 74 -13.77 17.49 -12.99
C ARG A 74 -12.86 18.66 -13.33
N PHE A 75 -12.01 19.04 -12.39
CA PHE A 75 -11.00 20.07 -12.61
C PHE A 75 -9.88 19.62 -13.52
N LYS A 76 -9.53 18.34 -13.43
CA LYS A 76 -8.31 17.83 -14.04
C LYS A 76 -8.58 16.59 -14.86
N TRP A 77 -8.04 16.60 -16.07
CA TRP A 77 -8.13 15.49 -17.01
C TRP A 77 -6.76 15.25 -17.63
N PHE A 78 -6.44 13.99 -17.84
CA PHE A 78 -5.34 13.56 -18.70
C PHE A 78 -5.88 12.80 -19.89
N MET A 79 -5.27 13.05 -21.04
CA MET A 79 -5.63 12.37 -22.28
C MET A 79 -4.42 12.05 -23.12
N ILE A 80 -4.49 10.98 -23.87
CA ILE A 80 -3.46 10.53 -24.77
C ILE A 80 -3.98 10.62 -26.20
N PHE A 81 -3.20 11.28 -27.06
CA PHE A 81 -3.39 11.30 -28.50
C PHE A 81 -2.20 10.62 -29.18
N ILE A 82 -2.50 9.87 -30.26
CA ILE A 82 -1.51 9.20 -31.07
C ILE A 82 -1.57 9.72 -32.51
N VAL A 83 -0.50 9.51 -33.28
CA VAL A 83 -0.51 9.68 -34.72
C VAL A 83 -0.65 8.29 -35.36
N PRO A 84 -1.80 7.94 -35.98
CA PRO A 84 -2.03 6.62 -36.54
C PRO A 84 -0.92 6.20 -37.52
N GLY A 85 -0.48 4.95 -37.42
CA GLY A 85 0.60 4.39 -38.25
C GLY A 85 2.02 4.76 -37.83
N THR A 86 2.19 5.47 -36.72
CA THR A 86 3.48 5.80 -36.10
C THR A 86 3.52 5.38 -34.62
N ASP A 87 4.67 5.54 -33.98
CA ASP A 87 4.83 5.41 -32.52
C ASP A 87 4.73 6.75 -31.77
N ASP A 88 4.42 7.84 -32.48
CA ASP A 88 4.30 9.17 -31.89
C ASP A 88 3.02 9.31 -31.09
N TYR A 89 3.15 9.74 -29.83
CA TYR A 89 2.02 10.10 -28.98
C TYR A 89 2.30 11.37 -28.19
N VAL A 90 1.23 12.00 -27.70
CA VAL A 90 1.33 13.13 -26.79
C VAL A 90 0.39 12.94 -25.63
N LEU A 91 0.91 13.12 -24.39
CA LEU A 91 0.12 13.24 -23.17
C LEU A 91 -0.25 14.71 -22.98
N ILE A 92 -1.55 14.99 -22.87
CA ILE A 92 -2.11 16.32 -22.59
C ILE A 92 -2.82 16.28 -21.26
N GLY A 93 -2.43 17.19 -20.35
CA GLY A 93 -3.13 17.42 -19.08
C GLY A 93 -3.85 18.76 -19.12
N ILE A 94 -5.10 18.73 -18.68
CA ILE A 94 -5.94 19.93 -18.54
C ILE A 94 -6.26 20.12 -17.07
N SER A 95 -6.12 21.34 -16.56
CA SER A 95 -6.60 21.73 -15.24
C SER A 95 -7.23 23.11 -15.35
N GLU A 96 -8.40 23.29 -14.73
CA GLU A 96 -9.15 24.56 -14.77
C GLU A 96 -9.34 25.12 -16.20
N LYS A 97 -9.72 24.28 -17.15
CA LYS A 97 -9.89 24.61 -18.57
C LYS A 97 -8.61 25.04 -19.31
N LYS A 98 -7.45 24.86 -18.70
CA LYS A 98 -6.16 25.22 -19.27
C LYS A 98 -5.29 23.99 -19.46
N ILE A 99 -4.49 23.99 -20.53
CA ILE A 99 -3.48 22.97 -20.72
C ILE A 99 -2.34 23.22 -19.75
N THR A 100 -2.09 22.23 -18.87
CA THR A 100 -1.06 22.27 -17.84
C THR A 100 0.07 21.27 -18.10
N VAL A 101 -0.20 20.26 -18.93
CA VAL A 101 0.79 19.27 -19.35
C VAL A 101 0.72 19.12 -20.86
N PHE A 102 1.89 19.13 -21.51
CA PHE A 102 2.04 18.80 -22.93
C PHE A 102 3.36 18.06 -23.09
N SER A 103 3.29 16.75 -23.29
CA SER A 103 4.48 15.88 -23.29
C SER A 103 4.46 14.91 -24.48
N PRO A 104 5.04 15.30 -25.61
CA PRO A 104 5.24 14.39 -26.73
C PRO A 104 6.26 13.30 -26.40
N SER A 105 6.02 12.07 -26.86
CA SER A 105 6.90 10.93 -26.66
C SER A 105 6.66 9.86 -27.72
N LYS A 106 7.26 8.67 -27.52
CA LYS A 106 7.08 7.49 -28.39
C LYS A 106 6.60 6.30 -27.60
N GLN A 107 5.54 5.67 -28.10
CA GLN A 107 4.98 4.48 -27.47
C GLN A 107 4.18 3.68 -28.51
N THR A 108 4.07 2.36 -28.31
CA THR A 108 3.15 1.53 -29.10
C THR A 108 1.74 2.12 -29.05
N PRO A 109 1.10 2.38 -30.18
CA PRO A 109 -0.22 3.01 -30.23
C PRO A 109 -1.26 2.16 -29.53
N GLY A 110 -2.13 2.83 -28.76
CA GLY A 110 -3.35 2.25 -28.19
C GLY A 110 -4.49 2.21 -29.24
N PRO A 111 -5.64 1.61 -28.89
CA PRO A 111 -6.82 1.64 -29.73
C PRO A 111 -7.33 3.08 -29.91
N ILE A 112 -7.78 3.40 -31.12
CA ILE A 112 -8.34 4.72 -31.45
C ILE A 112 -9.76 4.83 -30.91
N ILE A 113 -10.08 5.98 -30.34
CA ILE A 113 -11.45 6.35 -29.94
C ILE A 113 -12.02 7.28 -31.01
N PRO A 114 -13.06 6.85 -31.74
CA PRO A 114 -13.72 7.72 -32.71
C PRO A 114 -14.47 8.84 -32.00
N TYR A 115 -13.96 10.07 -32.06
CA TYR A 115 -14.55 11.20 -31.33
C TYR A 115 -16.01 11.45 -31.71
N ASP A 116 -16.36 11.33 -32.98
CA ASP A 116 -17.72 11.57 -33.51
C ASP A 116 -18.74 10.54 -33.00
N GLU A 117 -18.25 9.41 -32.48
CA GLU A 117 -19.10 8.35 -31.91
C GLU A 117 -19.42 8.56 -30.44
N ILE A 118 -18.73 9.48 -29.77
CA ILE A 118 -18.97 9.81 -28.36
C ILE A 118 -20.25 10.67 -28.27
N LYS A 119 -21.39 10.07 -27.99
CA LYS A 119 -22.68 10.76 -27.87
C LYS A 119 -22.98 11.18 -26.44
N LEU A 120 -22.63 10.33 -25.45
CA LEU A 120 -22.81 10.61 -24.03
C LEU A 120 -21.58 11.31 -23.45
N ASP A 121 -21.85 12.21 -22.50
CA ASP A 121 -20.83 12.91 -21.73
C ASP A 121 -20.78 12.39 -20.28
N SER A 122 -19.80 12.80 -19.51
CA SER A 122 -19.63 12.39 -18.12
C SER A 122 -20.84 12.67 -17.21
N PRO A 123 -21.60 13.78 -17.35
CA PRO A 123 -22.86 13.96 -16.61
C PRO A 123 -23.94 12.94 -16.97
N ASP A 124 -24.02 12.51 -18.24
CA ASP A 124 -25.02 11.56 -18.69
C ASP A 124 -24.80 10.17 -18.08
N VAL A 125 -23.56 9.66 -18.15
CA VAL A 125 -23.24 8.34 -17.59
C VAL A 125 -23.29 8.35 -16.06
N LEU A 126 -22.96 9.47 -15.41
CA LEU A 126 -23.15 9.61 -13.97
C LEU A 126 -24.60 9.49 -13.56
N ARG A 127 -25.49 10.17 -14.28
CA ARG A 127 -26.96 10.08 -14.06
C ARG A 127 -27.44 8.64 -14.26
N LEU A 128 -27.03 7.98 -15.35
CA LEU A 128 -27.41 6.58 -15.61
C LEU A 128 -26.91 5.65 -14.51
N ALA A 129 -25.65 5.81 -14.05
CA ALA A 129 -25.07 5.00 -13.00
C ALA A 129 -25.78 5.18 -11.65
N LYS A 130 -26.19 6.41 -11.32
CA LYS A 130 -27.00 6.69 -10.13
C LYS A 130 -28.40 6.08 -10.23
N ASP A 131 -29.06 6.25 -11.37
CA ASP A 131 -30.44 5.81 -11.57
C ASP A 131 -30.58 4.28 -11.62
N ILE A 132 -29.62 3.58 -12.26
CA ILE A 132 -29.66 2.12 -12.47
C ILE A 132 -29.05 1.33 -11.31
N TYR A 133 -27.95 1.82 -10.73
CA TYR A 133 -27.14 1.08 -9.77
C TYR A 133 -27.01 1.74 -8.39
N GLY A 134 -27.58 2.94 -8.22
CA GLY A 134 -27.46 3.69 -6.96
C GLY A 134 -26.03 4.12 -6.64
N LEU A 135 -25.20 4.38 -7.67
CA LEU A 135 -23.80 4.75 -7.50
C LEU A 135 -23.67 5.98 -6.59
N GLN A 136 -22.82 5.88 -5.59
CA GLN A 136 -22.51 6.92 -4.60
C GLN A 136 -21.10 7.48 -4.82
N GLN A 137 -20.83 8.62 -4.22
CA GLN A 137 -19.48 9.21 -4.23
C GLN A 137 -18.47 8.29 -3.58
N GLY A 138 -17.31 8.12 -4.22
CA GLY A 138 -16.12 7.55 -3.60
C GLY A 138 -15.64 8.42 -2.43
N LYS A 139 -15.12 7.79 -1.39
CA LYS A 139 -14.70 8.48 -0.14
C LYS A 139 -13.20 8.43 0.11
N ASP A 140 -12.45 7.81 -0.79
CA ASP A 140 -11.02 7.52 -0.62
C ASP A 140 -10.14 8.29 -1.62
N TRP A 141 -9.02 7.68 -2.02
CA TRP A 141 -8.13 8.24 -3.03
C TRP A 141 -8.83 8.57 -4.35
N ALA A 142 -9.94 7.90 -4.66
CA ALA A 142 -10.85 8.23 -5.76
C ALA A 142 -12.06 8.99 -5.24
N THR A 143 -11.83 10.14 -4.58
CA THR A 143 -12.88 10.91 -3.92
C THR A 143 -13.88 11.47 -4.94
N GLY A 144 -15.17 11.30 -4.65
CA GLY A 144 -16.23 11.71 -5.55
C GLY A 144 -16.48 10.71 -6.66
N TYR A 145 -16.73 11.18 -7.88
CA TYR A 145 -16.89 10.37 -9.08
C TYR A 145 -15.75 10.64 -10.04
N ASN A 146 -15.14 9.57 -10.53
CA ASN A 146 -14.07 9.63 -11.52
C ASN A 146 -14.54 8.98 -12.83
N PHE A 147 -13.90 9.37 -13.94
CA PHE A 147 -14.31 8.97 -15.27
C PHE A 147 -13.10 8.53 -16.09
N THR A 148 -13.28 7.48 -16.89
CA THR A 148 -12.34 7.11 -17.95
C THR A 148 -13.07 6.88 -19.25
N LEU A 149 -12.42 7.21 -20.36
CA LEU A 149 -12.89 6.88 -21.69
C LEU A 149 -11.80 6.09 -22.40
N ASP A 150 -12.17 4.90 -22.85
CA ASP A 150 -11.31 3.96 -23.54
C ASP A 150 -12.01 3.41 -24.80
N SER A 151 -11.32 2.63 -25.60
CA SER A 151 -11.92 1.90 -26.73
C SER A 151 -11.84 0.39 -26.49
N ILE A 152 -12.97 -0.28 -26.56
CA ILE A 152 -13.07 -1.75 -26.54
C ILE A 152 -13.71 -2.19 -27.85
N ASP A 153 -13.02 -3.01 -28.61
CA ASP A 153 -13.47 -3.49 -29.93
C ASP A 153 -13.90 -2.35 -30.88
N GLY A 154 -13.17 -1.22 -30.82
CA GLY A 154 -13.43 -0.05 -31.63
C GLY A 154 -14.60 0.83 -31.20
N LYS A 155 -15.26 0.48 -30.08
CA LYS A 155 -16.39 1.27 -29.52
C LYS A 155 -15.91 2.14 -28.38
N PRO A 156 -16.33 3.41 -28.27
CA PRO A 156 -16.01 4.25 -27.13
C PRO A 156 -16.76 3.78 -25.89
N ILE A 157 -16.02 3.46 -24.83
CA ILE A 157 -16.55 3.00 -23.54
C ILE A 157 -16.24 4.06 -22.48
N LEU A 158 -17.30 4.65 -21.94
CA LEU A 158 -17.18 5.64 -20.86
C LEU A 158 -17.51 4.98 -19.53
N THR A 159 -16.53 4.94 -18.65
CA THR A 159 -16.64 4.32 -17.33
C THR A 159 -16.72 5.39 -16.25
N VAL A 160 -17.63 5.22 -15.30
CA VAL A 160 -17.71 6.02 -14.08
C VAL A 160 -17.34 5.18 -12.87
N PHE A 161 -16.54 5.75 -11.99
CA PHE A 161 -16.12 5.15 -10.73
C PHE A 161 -16.76 5.88 -9.56
N GLY A 162 -17.10 5.12 -8.54
CA GLY A 162 -17.65 5.60 -7.28
C GLY A 162 -17.70 4.45 -6.27
N ASN A 163 -18.68 4.49 -5.37
CA ASN A 163 -18.96 3.40 -4.45
C ASN A 163 -20.41 2.93 -4.62
N ASP A 164 -20.67 1.68 -4.29
CA ASP A 164 -22.05 1.22 -4.11
C ASP A 164 -22.62 1.62 -2.74
N GLN A 165 -23.85 1.18 -2.44
CA GLN A 165 -24.54 1.48 -1.18
C GLN A 165 -23.83 0.91 0.06
N ASP A 166 -23.02 -0.16 -0.12
CA ASP A 166 -22.21 -0.78 0.93
C ASP A 166 -20.81 -0.18 1.03
N ASN A 167 -20.55 0.94 0.35
CA ASN A 167 -19.23 1.61 0.23
C ASN A 167 -18.15 0.74 -0.46
N ARG A 168 -18.53 -0.19 -1.34
CA ARG A 168 -17.57 -0.97 -2.11
C ARG A 168 -17.18 -0.19 -3.36
N PHE A 169 -15.89 -0.21 -3.70
CA PHE A 169 -15.39 0.45 -4.91
C PHE A 169 -16.08 -0.16 -6.16
N THR A 170 -16.65 0.69 -6.97
CA THR A 170 -17.56 0.33 -8.06
C THR A 170 -17.12 0.97 -9.35
N SER A 171 -17.22 0.22 -10.42
CA SER A 171 -16.93 0.63 -11.80
C SER A 171 -18.13 0.28 -12.68
N ILE A 172 -18.68 1.26 -13.36
CA ILE A 172 -19.80 1.06 -14.29
C ILE A 172 -19.42 1.64 -15.64
N SER A 173 -19.40 0.78 -16.64
CA SER A 173 -18.99 1.10 -18.00
C SER A 173 -20.20 1.13 -18.93
N PHE A 174 -20.29 2.17 -19.73
CA PHE A 174 -21.34 2.38 -20.72
C PHE A 174 -20.74 2.49 -22.11
N ASN A 175 -21.43 1.95 -23.10
CA ASN A 175 -21.19 2.32 -24.47
C ASN A 175 -21.53 3.81 -24.66
N ALA A 176 -20.53 4.63 -24.94
CA ALA A 176 -20.70 6.09 -25.06
C ALA A 176 -21.50 6.53 -26.27
N GLN A 177 -21.87 5.63 -27.20
CA GLN A 177 -22.71 5.92 -28.34
C GLN A 177 -24.21 5.88 -27.99
N ASN A 178 -24.64 4.93 -27.14
CA ASN A 178 -26.04 4.62 -26.94
C ASN A 178 -26.47 4.48 -25.47
N GLY A 179 -25.53 4.46 -24.52
CA GLY A 179 -25.82 4.34 -23.08
C GLY A 179 -26.10 2.92 -22.60
N GLU A 180 -25.88 1.90 -23.44
CA GLU A 180 -26.00 0.52 -22.99
C GLU A 180 -24.89 0.21 -21.94
N VAL A 181 -25.27 -0.50 -20.90
CA VAL A 181 -24.33 -0.97 -19.89
C VAL A 181 -23.47 -2.07 -20.48
N VAL A 182 -22.16 -1.87 -20.47
CA VAL A 182 -21.18 -2.86 -20.92
C VAL A 182 -20.71 -3.71 -19.74
N SER A 183 -20.53 -3.09 -18.57
CA SER A 183 -20.11 -3.76 -17.34
C SER A 183 -20.52 -2.94 -16.14
N ALA A 184 -20.99 -3.60 -15.10
CA ALA A 184 -21.23 -2.98 -13.80
C ALA A 184 -20.67 -3.94 -12.74
N ILE A 185 -19.55 -3.57 -12.12
CA ILE A 185 -18.82 -4.42 -11.21
C ILE A 185 -18.43 -3.64 -9.94
N HIS A 186 -18.38 -4.36 -8.82
CA HIS A 186 -17.86 -3.83 -7.58
C HIS A 186 -16.79 -4.76 -6.98
N LYS A 187 -15.95 -4.22 -6.12
CA LYS A 187 -14.93 -5.01 -5.42
C LYS A 187 -15.47 -5.57 -4.13
N LEU A 188 -15.47 -6.89 -4.02
CA LEU A 188 -15.79 -7.60 -2.79
C LEU A 188 -14.50 -8.05 -2.09
N PRO A 189 -14.38 -7.81 -0.76
CA PRO A 189 -13.32 -8.41 0.02
C PRO A 189 -13.61 -9.90 0.23
N PHE A 190 -12.59 -10.74 0.07
CA PHE A 190 -12.64 -12.15 0.43
C PHE A 190 -11.38 -12.57 1.18
N GLY A 191 -11.49 -13.59 2.02
CA GLY A 191 -10.40 -13.96 2.93
C GLY A 191 -10.20 -12.92 4.05
N GLY A 192 -8.96 -12.79 4.50
CA GLY A 192 -8.57 -11.90 5.58
C GLY A 192 -8.98 -12.37 6.97
N GLY A 193 -8.23 -11.98 7.99
CA GLY A 193 -8.46 -12.31 9.38
C GLY A 193 -7.20 -12.85 10.06
N LEU A 194 -7.39 -13.54 11.19
CA LEU A 194 -6.33 -14.17 11.95
C LEU A 194 -6.34 -15.67 11.72
N LEU A 195 -5.29 -16.16 11.12
CA LEU A 195 -5.08 -17.59 10.89
C LEU A 195 -4.15 -18.15 11.97
N SER A 196 -4.53 -19.27 12.59
CA SER A 196 -3.63 -20.08 13.41
C SER A 196 -3.31 -21.39 12.73
N ILE A 197 -2.02 -21.71 12.67
CA ILE A 197 -1.50 -22.93 12.02
C ILE A 197 -0.81 -23.75 13.08
N ARG A 198 -1.31 -24.97 13.33
CA ARG A 198 -0.75 -25.89 14.29
C ARG A 198 -0.83 -27.32 13.76
N ASN A 199 0.30 -28.02 13.70
CA ASN A 199 0.38 -29.41 13.23
C ASN A 199 -0.33 -29.62 11.88
N GLY A 200 -0.19 -28.68 10.95
CA GLY A 200 -0.83 -28.72 9.64
C GLY A 200 -2.33 -28.41 9.62
N THR A 201 -2.91 -28.04 10.78
CA THR A 201 -4.33 -27.63 10.86
C THR A 201 -4.42 -26.11 10.87
N ASN A 202 -5.22 -25.57 9.96
CA ASN A 202 -5.48 -24.16 9.81
C ASN A 202 -6.83 -23.79 10.44
N ASN A 203 -6.87 -22.76 11.29
CA ASN A 203 -8.11 -22.23 11.84
C ASN A 203 -8.15 -20.70 11.66
N LEU A 204 -9.16 -20.23 10.95
CA LEU A 204 -9.37 -18.80 10.67
C LEU A 204 -10.36 -18.19 11.67
N THR A 205 -9.86 -17.22 12.44
CA THR A 205 -10.66 -16.37 13.34
C THR A 205 -10.64 -14.92 12.85
N LYS A 206 -11.49 -14.06 13.43
CA LYS A 206 -11.61 -12.64 12.96
C LYS A 206 -11.80 -12.51 11.45
N LYS A 207 -12.57 -13.43 10.86
CA LYS A 207 -12.82 -13.55 9.44
C LYS A 207 -13.36 -12.23 8.85
N GLY A 208 -12.83 -11.85 7.69
CA GLY A 208 -13.24 -10.66 6.96
C GLY A 208 -12.66 -9.34 7.50
N MET A 209 -11.78 -9.39 8.50
CA MET A 209 -11.05 -8.22 8.99
C MET A 209 -9.72 -8.07 8.26
N ALA A 210 -9.24 -6.83 8.12
CA ALA A 210 -7.87 -6.57 7.68
C ALA A 210 -6.96 -6.46 8.88
N LEU A 211 -6.18 -7.50 9.15
CA LEU A 211 -5.20 -7.48 10.23
C LEU A 211 -3.86 -6.97 9.71
N THR A 212 -3.44 -5.83 10.22
CA THR A 212 -2.15 -5.22 9.89
C THR A 212 -1.04 -5.61 10.87
N GLY A 213 -1.38 -6.43 11.87
CA GLY A 213 -0.37 -7.02 12.72
C GLY A 213 -0.90 -8.03 13.71
N VAL A 214 0.01 -8.91 14.10
CA VAL A 214 -0.15 -9.90 15.16
C VAL A 214 1.13 -9.97 15.98
N VAL A 215 1.01 -10.07 17.29
CA VAL A 215 2.16 -10.28 18.17
C VAL A 215 1.80 -11.23 19.30
N ALA A 216 2.72 -12.14 19.55
CA ALA A 216 2.59 -13.17 20.57
C ALA A 216 3.63 -12.97 21.68
N GLY A 217 3.16 -12.94 22.93
CA GLY A 217 3.98 -13.11 24.12
C GLY A 217 3.98 -14.58 24.56
N SER A 218 4.41 -14.85 25.78
CA SER A 218 4.43 -16.22 26.30
C SER A 218 3.02 -16.80 26.55
N LYS A 219 2.04 -15.94 26.91
CA LYS A 219 0.65 -16.31 27.25
C LYS A 219 -0.40 -15.35 26.68
N LYS A 220 0.00 -14.42 25.86
CA LYS A 220 -0.85 -13.36 25.33
C LYS A 220 -0.66 -13.25 23.84
N LEU A 221 -1.74 -12.95 23.15
CA LEU A 221 -1.75 -12.67 21.75
C LEU A 221 -2.40 -11.30 21.55
N ALA A 222 -1.79 -10.40 20.81
CA ALA A 222 -2.41 -9.13 20.45
C ALA A 222 -2.50 -8.99 18.93
N VAL A 223 -3.58 -8.34 18.45
CA VAL A 223 -3.83 -8.09 17.03
C VAL A 223 -4.37 -6.69 16.85
N TRP A 224 -4.04 -6.09 15.72
CA TRP A 224 -4.57 -4.79 15.32
C TRP A 224 -4.82 -4.74 13.81
N GLY A 225 -5.65 -3.79 13.41
CA GLY A 225 -6.04 -3.64 12.02
C GLY A 225 -7.33 -2.86 11.85
N ASP A 226 -8.12 -3.22 10.85
CA ASP A 226 -9.41 -2.62 10.53
C ASP A 226 -10.54 -3.67 10.59
N LYS A 227 -11.62 -3.35 11.31
CA LYS A 227 -12.79 -4.23 11.45
C LYS A 227 -13.63 -4.33 10.17
N LYS A 228 -13.59 -3.30 9.33
CA LYS A 228 -14.35 -3.22 8.09
C LYS A 228 -13.46 -2.72 6.94
N PRO A 229 -12.54 -3.57 6.47
CA PRO A 229 -11.70 -3.17 5.37
C PRO A 229 -12.53 -3.00 4.10
N THR A 230 -12.43 -1.84 3.50
CA THR A 230 -12.75 -1.65 2.08
C THR A 230 -11.45 -1.32 1.37
N GLN A 231 -11.29 -1.68 0.12
CA GLN A 231 -10.02 -1.52 -0.58
C GLN A 231 -9.50 -0.08 -0.56
N PHE A 232 -10.41 0.89 -0.41
CA PHE A 232 -10.13 2.32 -0.48
C PHE A 232 -10.93 3.14 0.55
N SER A 233 -11.37 2.54 1.67
CA SER A 233 -12.18 3.26 2.65
C SER A 233 -11.35 4.18 3.54
N THR A 234 -11.70 5.45 3.59
CA THR A 234 -11.21 6.40 4.60
C THR A 234 -11.89 6.22 5.95
N THR A 235 -13.02 5.50 5.99
CA THR A 235 -13.71 5.17 7.23
C THR A 235 -13.12 3.93 7.88
N LYS A 236 -11.82 3.97 8.17
CA LYS A 236 -11.15 2.93 8.95
C LYS A 236 -11.84 2.79 10.30
N GLN A 237 -12.10 1.55 10.68
CA GLN A 237 -12.53 1.21 12.04
C GLN A 237 -11.37 0.49 12.73
N PRO A 238 -10.33 1.24 13.15
CA PRO A 238 -9.16 0.64 13.74
C PRO A 238 -9.54 -0.04 15.04
N PHE A 239 -8.88 -1.14 15.31
CA PHE A 239 -9.00 -1.84 16.58
C PHE A 239 -7.63 -2.33 17.05
N PHE A 240 -7.52 -2.51 18.35
CA PHE A 240 -6.40 -3.14 19.01
C PHE A 240 -6.92 -4.02 20.13
N GLU A 241 -6.72 -5.31 20.01
CA GLU A 241 -7.29 -6.30 20.93
C GLU A 241 -6.24 -7.34 21.32
N TRP A 242 -6.39 -7.90 22.50
CA TRP A 242 -5.60 -9.02 22.95
C TRP A 242 -6.45 -10.20 23.42
N SER A 243 -5.83 -11.38 23.44
CA SER A 243 -6.37 -12.63 23.96
C SER A 243 -5.41 -13.24 24.98
N HIS A 244 -5.95 -13.81 26.06
CA HIS A 244 -5.22 -14.57 27.06
C HIS A 244 -5.43 -16.08 26.92
N ASN A 245 -6.24 -16.52 25.98
CA ASN A 245 -6.66 -17.90 25.77
C ASN A 245 -6.53 -18.34 24.31
N ASN A 246 -5.38 -18.02 23.71
CA ASN A 246 -5.03 -18.43 22.35
C ASN A 246 -6.10 -18.08 21.32
N GLY A 247 -6.60 -16.84 21.36
CA GLY A 247 -7.58 -16.36 20.39
C GLY A 247 -9.03 -16.79 20.65
N GLY A 248 -9.30 -17.51 21.74
CA GLY A 248 -10.65 -17.96 22.07
C GLY A 248 -11.59 -16.84 22.50
N SER A 249 -11.07 -15.78 23.12
CA SER A 249 -11.80 -14.54 23.42
C SER A 249 -10.87 -13.34 23.32
N TRP A 250 -11.44 -12.18 23.01
CA TRP A 250 -10.69 -10.95 22.76
C TRP A 250 -11.19 -9.82 23.65
N THR A 251 -10.26 -8.99 24.10
CA THR A 251 -10.55 -7.80 24.89
C THR A 251 -9.89 -6.60 24.23
N GLU A 252 -10.63 -5.53 24.02
CA GLU A 252 -10.14 -4.29 23.46
C GLU A 252 -9.12 -3.61 24.37
N LEU A 253 -8.05 -3.09 23.78
CA LEU A 253 -7.01 -2.37 24.49
C LEU A 253 -7.26 -0.86 24.44
N GLN A 254 -6.84 -0.16 25.51
CA GLN A 254 -7.14 1.25 25.72
C GLN A 254 -6.17 2.20 24.97
N VAL A 255 -5.97 1.95 23.67
CA VAL A 255 -5.22 2.86 22.79
C VAL A 255 -6.14 3.37 21.70
N ASN A 256 -6.52 4.65 21.76
CA ASN A 256 -7.51 5.24 20.87
C ASN A 256 -6.93 5.72 19.53
N ASN A 257 -5.67 5.40 19.24
CA ASN A 257 -4.99 5.82 18.02
C ASN A 257 -4.75 4.61 17.13
N TYR A 258 -4.52 4.87 15.84
CA TYR A 258 -4.09 3.85 14.90
C TYR A 258 -2.75 3.27 15.34
N ILE A 259 -2.69 1.94 15.51
CA ILE A 259 -1.48 1.21 15.86
C ILE A 259 -0.73 0.87 14.59
N THR A 260 0.51 1.32 14.49
CA THR A 260 1.41 0.99 13.37
C THR A 260 2.22 -0.26 13.65
N HIS A 261 2.70 -0.43 14.89
CA HIS A 261 3.49 -1.58 15.35
C HIS A 261 3.14 -1.90 16.80
N ALA A 262 3.24 -3.18 17.16
CA ALA A 262 3.20 -3.60 18.56
C ALA A 262 4.14 -4.79 18.77
N TRP A 263 4.61 -4.99 20.01
CA TRP A 263 5.45 -6.12 20.40
C TRP A 263 5.35 -6.40 21.89
N PHE A 264 5.68 -7.62 22.29
CA PHE A 264 5.89 -7.97 23.68
C PHE A 264 7.40 -8.03 23.97
N ASP A 265 7.79 -7.59 25.17
CA ASP A 265 9.11 -7.89 25.70
C ASP A 265 9.14 -9.29 26.34
N MET A 266 10.32 -9.70 26.83
CA MET A 266 10.52 -11.00 27.49
C MET A 266 9.66 -11.19 28.76
N ASN A 267 9.10 -10.11 29.31
CA ASN A 267 8.25 -10.11 30.50
C ASN A 267 6.75 -10.04 30.15
N ASP A 268 6.37 -10.28 28.90
CA ASP A 268 5.01 -10.12 28.39
C ASP A 268 4.42 -8.71 28.60
N ARG A 269 5.26 -7.68 28.67
CA ARG A 269 4.84 -6.29 28.67
C ARG A 269 4.59 -5.85 27.24
N LEU A 270 3.38 -5.38 26.96
CA LEU A 270 2.98 -4.95 25.62
C LEU A 270 3.43 -3.52 25.34
N TYR A 271 4.08 -3.33 24.22
CA TYR A 271 4.43 -2.04 23.64
C TYR A 271 3.60 -1.81 22.38
N ALA A 272 3.33 -0.55 22.08
CA ALA A 272 2.73 -0.17 20.80
C ALA A 272 3.22 1.20 20.35
N ALA A 273 3.40 1.31 19.03
CA ALA A 273 3.66 2.54 18.33
C ALA A 273 2.38 3.05 17.66
N THR A 274 2.14 4.33 17.81
CA THR A 274 1.12 5.10 17.09
C THR A 274 1.81 6.02 16.08
N GLU A 275 1.09 6.93 15.47
CA GLU A 275 1.67 7.88 14.51
C GLU A 275 2.83 8.72 15.08
N LYS A 276 2.81 9.04 16.40
CA LYS A 276 3.80 9.96 17.02
C LYS A 276 4.33 9.51 18.37
N GLU A 277 3.88 8.38 18.89
CA GLU A 277 4.14 7.99 20.26
C GLU A 277 4.45 6.50 20.37
N ILE A 278 5.31 6.18 21.33
CA ILE A 278 5.51 4.80 21.80
C ILE A 278 4.96 4.66 23.22
N TRP A 279 4.16 3.66 23.43
CA TRP A 279 3.54 3.32 24.71
C TRP A 279 4.03 1.96 25.19
N ALA A 280 4.22 1.80 26.50
CA ALA A 280 4.68 0.58 27.15
C ALA A 280 3.75 0.18 28.30
N GLY A 281 3.48 -1.13 28.45
CA GLY A 281 2.62 -1.66 29.53
C GLY A 281 1.14 -1.44 29.28
N ILE A 282 0.70 -1.52 28.03
CA ILE A 282 -0.68 -1.38 27.62
C ILE A 282 -1.51 -2.56 28.14
N THR A 283 -2.72 -2.27 28.62
CA THR A 283 -3.69 -3.27 29.10
C THR A 283 -5.12 -2.88 28.69
N SER A 284 -6.08 -3.74 28.94
CA SER A 284 -7.51 -3.41 28.76
C SER A 284 -8.03 -2.28 29.69
N LYS A 285 -7.29 -1.94 30.73
CA LYS A 285 -7.66 -0.93 31.71
C LYS A 285 -6.76 0.31 31.69
N SER A 286 -5.65 0.27 30.97
CA SER A 286 -4.63 1.34 30.94
C SER A 286 -3.97 1.44 29.58
N LYS A 287 -3.75 2.67 29.11
CA LYS A 287 -2.91 2.95 27.94
C LYS A 287 -1.43 2.63 28.18
N GLY A 288 -1.04 2.35 29.40
CA GLY A 288 0.35 2.20 29.79
C GLY A 288 1.06 3.55 30.00
N THR A 289 2.39 3.52 29.91
CA THR A 289 3.25 4.69 30.04
C THR A 289 3.77 5.11 28.68
N LYS A 290 3.67 6.38 28.34
CA LYS A 290 4.30 6.93 27.14
C LYS A 290 5.81 7.05 27.37
N ILE A 291 6.59 6.37 26.56
CA ILE A 291 8.07 6.32 26.67
C ILE A 291 8.78 7.13 25.59
N LEU A 292 8.09 7.46 24.49
CA LEU A 292 8.58 8.36 23.46
C LEU A 292 7.43 9.20 22.90
N SER A 293 7.72 10.46 22.61
CA SER A 293 6.86 11.33 21.79
C SER A 293 7.74 12.11 20.84
N VAL A 294 7.32 12.17 19.56
CA VAL A 294 8.01 12.89 18.50
C VAL A 294 7.08 13.91 17.85
N ASP A 295 7.65 14.99 17.29
CA ASP A 295 6.88 16.07 16.69
C ASP A 295 6.28 15.69 15.33
N HIS A 296 6.98 14.85 14.59
CA HIS A 296 6.59 14.38 13.27
C HIS A 296 6.10 12.92 13.34
N MET A 297 5.49 12.46 12.25
CA MET A 297 5.02 11.08 12.16
C MET A 297 6.18 10.09 12.31
N ILE A 298 5.93 9.00 13.03
CA ILE A 298 6.81 7.84 13.07
C ILE A 298 6.66 7.10 11.75
N GLU A 299 7.76 7.01 11.02
CA GLU A 299 7.82 6.39 9.70
C GLU A 299 8.11 4.89 9.81
N ILE A 300 9.07 4.55 10.67
CA ILE A 300 9.55 3.17 10.84
C ILE A 300 9.83 2.91 12.31
N VAL A 301 9.52 1.70 12.75
CA VAL A 301 9.88 1.17 14.09
C VAL A 301 10.57 -0.17 13.90
N ASP A 302 11.65 -0.37 14.61
CA ASP A 302 12.29 -1.67 14.78
C ASP A 302 12.67 -1.90 16.25
N TYR A 303 12.73 -3.17 16.65
CA TYR A 303 13.08 -3.57 18.01
C TYR A 303 13.86 -4.90 18.03
N SER A 304 14.73 -5.02 19.01
CA SER A 304 15.49 -6.25 19.25
C SER A 304 14.82 -7.13 20.33
N ILE A 305 15.33 -8.35 20.48
CA ILE A 305 14.87 -9.27 21.53
C ILE A 305 15.18 -8.73 22.94
N ASP A 306 16.28 -8.00 23.09
CA ASP A 306 16.70 -7.35 24.34
C ASP A 306 15.97 -6.02 24.61
N ASN A 307 14.94 -5.75 23.79
CA ASN A 307 14.10 -4.56 23.89
C ASN A 307 14.84 -3.25 23.60
N HIS A 308 15.86 -3.30 22.77
CA HIS A 308 16.39 -2.12 22.11
C HIS A 308 15.34 -1.66 21.09
N ILE A 309 15.07 -0.38 21.02
CA ILE A 309 14.04 0.19 20.15
C ILE A 309 14.68 1.28 19.30
N ALA A 310 14.37 1.27 18.01
CA ALA A 310 14.73 2.34 17.08
C ALA A 310 13.49 2.85 16.36
N VAL A 311 13.38 4.17 16.24
CA VAL A 311 12.25 4.87 15.66
C VAL A 311 12.75 5.92 14.70
N LEU A 312 12.38 5.84 13.42
CA LEU A 312 12.64 6.87 12.43
C LEU A 312 11.49 7.87 12.40
N SER A 313 11.82 9.15 12.53
CA SER A 313 10.87 10.26 12.38
C SER A 313 11.60 11.47 11.79
N ASN A 314 11.14 11.96 10.65
CA ASN A 314 11.67 13.14 9.97
C ASN A 314 13.22 13.16 9.82
N GLY A 315 13.77 12.05 9.35
CA GLY A 315 15.21 11.91 9.10
C GLY A 315 16.09 11.82 10.36
N VAL A 316 15.49 11.54 11.52
CA VAL A 316 16.18 11.30 12.79
C VAL A 316 15.77 9.94 13.35
N ILE A 317 16.74 9.09 13.64
CA ILE A 317 16.51 7.87 14.40
C ILE A 317 16.64 8.19 15.89
N HIS A 318 15.54 8.00 16.61
CA HIS A 318 15.52 7.97 18.07
C HIS A 318 15.71 6.50 18.48
N TYR A 319 16.68 6.20 19.30
CA TYR A 319 16.93 4.83 19.72
C TYR A 319 17.26 4.72 21.21
N THR A 320 16.93 3.56 21.77
CA THR A 320 17.18 3.24 23.17
C THR A 320 17.71 1.81 23.30
N THR A 321 18.60 1.60 24.25
CA THR A 321 19.11 0.27 24.65
C THR A 321 18.72 -0.09 26.08
N ASN A 322 17.85 0.73 26.72
CA ASN A 322 17.38 0.55 28.09
C ASN A 322 15.85 0.64 28.20
N GLN A 323 15.13 0.04 27.23
CA GLN A 323 13.67 -0.10 27.24
C GLN A 323 12.88 1.22 27.24
N GLY A 324 13.50 2.31 26.75
CA GLY A 324 12.88 3.63 26.69
C GLY A 324 13.07 4.51 27.92
N GLU A 325 13.93 4.12 28.88
CA GLU A 325 14.28 4.97 30.01
C GLU A 325 15.05 6.21 29.57
N SER A 326 15.91 6.05 28.56
CA SER A 326 16.57 7.16 27.89
C SER A 326 16.67 6.92 26.40
N TRP A 327 16.75 8.02 25.65
CA TRP A 327 16.77 7.97 24.19
C TRP A 327 17.95 8.76 23.63
N GLU A 328 18.64 8.15 22.69
CA GLU A 328 19.67 8.78 21.88
C GLU A 328 19.12 9.16 20.51
N LYS A 329 19.83 10.02 19.78
CA LYS A 329 19.45 10.47 18.46
C LYS A 329 20.58 10.28 17.46
N ALA A 330 20.25 9.79 16.27
CA ALA A 330 21.16 9.70 15.15
C ALA A 330 20.50 10.34 13.91
N LYS A 331 21.12 11.37 13.36
CA LYS A 331 20.69 11.95 12.10
C LYS A 331 21.04 10.98 10.97
N VAL A 332 20.08 10.71 10.06
CA VAL A 332 20.33 9.89 8.89
C VAL A 332 20.93 10.72 7.76
N PRO A 333 21.87 10.17 6.96
CA PRO A 333 22.50 10.92 5.87
C PRO A 333 21.60 11.02 4.62
N LYS A 334 20.63 10.11 4.50
CA LYS A 334 19.70 9.95 3.37
C LYS A 334 18.36 9.48 3.90
N THR A 335 17.30 9.49 3.07
CA THR A 335 16.02 8.86 3.40
C THR A 335 16.18 7.35 3.52
N PHE A 336 15.61 6.76 4.58
CA PHE A 336 15.64 5.32 4.82
C PHE A 336 14.26 4.70 4.58
N TYR A 337 14.24 3.55 3.91
CA TYR A 337 13.06 2.69 3.77
C TYR A 337 12.90 1.71 4.94
N ALA A 338 14.02 1.26 5.49
CA ALA A 338 14.02 0.37 6.63
C ALA A 338 15.14 0.76 7.59
N ILE A 339 14.90 0.57 8.87
CA ILE A 339 15.91 0.65 9.93
C ILE A 339 15.93 -0.66 10.69
N GLN A 340 17.08 -1.00 11.26
CA GLN A 340 17.26 -2.15 12.12
C GLN A 340 18.08 -1.76 13.33
N ILE A 341 17.72 -2.35 14.48
CA ILE A 341 18.56 -2.30 15.68
C ILE A 341 18.93 -3.74 16.08
N SER A 342 20.22 -4.01 16.18
CA SER A 342 20.71 -5.32 16.58
C SER A 342 20.53 -5.56 18.08
N ASP A 343 20.73 -6.79 18.51
CA ASP A 343 20.72 -7.15 19.94
C ASP A 343 21.89 -6.48 20.71
N ASN A 344 22.92 -6.03 20.01
CA ASN A 344 24.04 -5.25 20.58
C ASN A 344 23.83 -3.72 20.49
N GLY A 345 22.71 -3.25 19.94
CA GLY A 345 22.40 -1.84 19.74
C GLY A 345 23.00 -1.23 18.47
N ASP A 346 23.55 -2.04 17.54
CA ASP A 346 24.01 -1.53 16.25
C ASP A 346 22.84 -1.07 15.41
N LEU A 347 22.94 0.11 14.81
CA LEU A 347 21.93 0.66 13.91
C LEU A 347 22.32 0.43 12.45
N LEU A 348 21.36 -0.06 11.67
CA LEU A 348 21.47 -0.18 10.22
C LEU A 348 20.28 0.51 9.54
N GLY A 349 20.46 0.90 8.29
CA GLY A 349 19.39 1.46 7.47
C GLY A 349 19.54 1.06 6.01
N LEU A 350 18.40 0.87 5.35
CA LEU A 350 18.28 0.71 3.90
C LEU A 350 17.77 2.03 3.32
N THR A 351 18.51 2.61 2.38
CA THR A 351 18.19 3.92 1.79
C THR A 351 17.28 3.81 0.58
N GLU A 352 16.64 4.93 0.17
CA GLU A 352 15.92 5.05 -1.11
C GLU A 352 16.79 4.79 -2.34
N GLU A 353 18.10 4.95 -2.21
CA GLU A 353 19.07 4.65 -3.26
C GLU A 353 19.55 3.18 -3.21
N TRP A 354 18.86 2.34 -2.44
CA TRP A 354 19.14 0.92 -2.28
C TRP A 354 20.53 0.62 -1.68
N GLU A 355 21.00 1.48 -0.80
CA GLU A 355 22.25 1.29 -0.06
C GLU A 355 21.96 0.81 1.36
N VAL A 356 22.71 -0.19 1.81
CA VAL A 356 22.69 -0.60 3.22
C VAL A 356 23.78 0.15 3.97
N LEU A 357 23.41 0.92 4.98
CA LEU A 357 24.31 1.71 5.80
C LEU A 357 24.32 1.19 7.24
N GLN A 358 25.49 1.15 7.87
CA GLN A 358 25.67 0.84 9.28
C GLN A 358 26.20 2.06 10.02
N LYS A 359 25.60 2.39 11.16
CA LYS A 359 26.05 3.47 12.04
C LYS A 359 27.33 3.03 12.76
N THR A 360 28.35 3.87 12.69
CA THR A 360 29.60 3.71 13.43
C THR A 360 29.86 4.95 14.29
N LYS A 361 30.96 4.96 15.03
CA LYS A 361 31.37 6.13 15.81
C LYS A 361 31.66 7.32 14.89
N ASP A 362 32.21 7.07 13.71
CA ASP A 362 32.65 8.09 12.76
C ASP A 362 31.54 8.52 11.77
N GLY A 363 30.34 7.91 11.84
CA GLY A 363 29.23 8.22 10.95
C GLY A 363 28.52 7.00 10.43
N TRP A 364 28.02 7.07 9.20
CA TRP A 364 27.35 5.99 8.52
C TRP A 364 28.24 5.40 7.42
N ASN A 365 28.54 4.13 7.51
CA ASN A 365 29.39 3.40 6.55
C ASN A 365 28.55 2.48 5.69
N LYS A 366 28.83 2.47 4.38
CA LYS A 366 28.16 1.60 3.42
C LYS A 366 28.63 0.15 3.58
N ILE A 367 27.69 -0.77 3.66
CA ILE A 367 27.91 -2.20 3.53
C ILE A 367 27.90 -2.57 2.06
N THR A 368 29.03 -3.09 1.56
CA THR A 368 29.14 -3.50 0.15
C THR A 368 28.45 -4.83 -0.07
N MET A 369 27.52 -4.87 -1.03
CA MET A 369 26.87 -6.11 -1.48
C MET A 369 27.82 -6.97 -2.31
N PRO A 370 27.71 -8.30 -2.25
CA PRO A 370 28.58 -9.21 -3.03
C PRO A 370 28.34 -9.11 -4.53
N ASN A 371 27.14 -8.72 -4.94
CA ASN A 371 26.81 -8.46 -6.33
C ASN A 371 26.25 -7.03 -6.46
N SER A 372 26.89 -6.19 -7.25
CA SER A 372 26.50 -4.79 -7.42
C SER A 372 25.18 -4.59 -8.20
N HIS A 373 24.69 -5.65 -8.85
CA HIS A 373 23.42 -5.64 -9.59
C HIS A 373 22.23 -6.08 -8.72
N ASP A 374 22.48 -6.67 -7.55
CA ASP A 374 21.43 -7.07 -6.63
C ASP A 374 20.94 -5.85 -5.83
N VAL A 375 19.70 -5.46 -6.07
CA VAL A 375 19.04 -4.35 -5.38
C VAL A 375 18.44 -4.85 -4.07
N PRO A 376 18.86 -4.32 -2.90
CA PRO A 376 18.26 -4.66 -1.62
C PRO A 376 16.79 -4.20 -1.56
N VAL A 377 15.90 -5.09 -1.12
CA VAL A 377 14.46 -4.80 -0.98
C VAL A 377 14.05 -4.63 0.48
N ASP A 378 14.58 -5.49 1.36
CA ASP A 378 14.39 -5.39 2.79
C ASP A 378 15.62 -5.93 3.54
N ILE A 379 15.80 -5.50 4.79
CA ILE A 379 16.90 -5.90 5.66
C ILE A 379 16.39 -6.32 7.04
N LYS A 380 17.03 -7.33 7.63
CA LYS A 380 16.83 -7.72 9.03
C LYS A 380 18.14 -8.17 9.68
N VAL A 381 18.23 -7.91 10.99
CA VAL A 381 19.34 -8.39 11.82
C VAL A 381 18.82 -9.31 12.90
N ILE A 382 19.43 -10.50 13.00
CA ILE A 382 19.15 -11.50 14.05
C ILE A 382 20.48 -12.06 14.52
N HIS A 383 20.75 -12.04 15.83
CA HIS A 383 21.97 -12.57 16.44
C HIS A 383 23.24 -12.13 15.70
N ASN A 384 23.39 -10.82 15.44
CA ASN A 384 24.49 -10.23 14.70
C ASN A 384 24.65 -10.72 13.25
N ARG A 385 23.66 -11.39 12.70
CA ARG A 385 23.63 -11.79 11.31
C ARG A 385 22.68 -10.89 10.53
N LEU A 386 23.19 -10.27 9.48
CA LEU A 386 22.46 -9.47 8.54
C LEU A 386 21.84 -10.36 7.46
N PHE A 387 20.56 -10.16 7.18
CA PHE A 387 19.82 -10.73 6.07
C PHE A 387 19.33 -9.61 5.18
N ILE A 388 19.48 -9.78 3.88
CA ILE A 388 19.04 -8.83 2.85
C ILE A 388 18.28 -9.58 1.78
N THR A 389 17.05 -9.17 1.51
CA THR A 389 16.31 -9.68 0.34
C THR A 389 16.70 -8.90 -0.89
N THR A 390 16.78 -9.60 -2.03
CA THR A 390 17.00 -9.04 -3.35
C THR A 390 16.14 -9.78 -4.36
N GLU A 391 16.06 -9.28 -5.59
CA GLU A 391 15.38 -10.00 -6.69
C GLU A 391 16.02 -11.38 -6.96
N SER A 392 17.30 -11.56 -6.68
CA SER A 392 18.04 -12.80 -6.95
C SER A 392 18.00 -13.81 -5.81
N GLY A 393 17.43 -13.47 -4.65
CA GLY A 393 17.37 -14.29 -3.44
C GLY A 393 17.76 -13.55 -2.17
N ILE A 394 18.12 -14.28 -1.14
CA ILE A 394 18.46 -13.70 0.17
C ILE A 394 19.98 -13.79 0.37
N TRP A 395 20.59 -12.65 0.65
CA TRP A 395 21.97 -12.58 1.08
C TRP A 395 22.09 -12.49 2.60
N THR A 396 23.06 -13.18 3.17
CA THR A 396 23.33 -13.12 4.62
C THR A 396 24.81 -13.11 4.91
N ARG A 397 25.18 -12.40 5.98
CA ARG A 397 26.53 -12.40 6.56
C ARG A 397 26.48 -12.09 8.06
N ASN A 398 27.55 -12.37 8.79
CA ASN A 398 27.77 -11.78 10.10
C ASN A 398 28.03 -10.27 9.94
N LEU A 399 27.51 -9.43 10.84
CA LEU A 399 27.70 -7.97 10.78
C LEU A 399 29.16 -7.54 10.79
N HIS A 400 30.03 -8.31 11.45
CA HIS A 400 31.45 -7.99 11.66
C HIS A 400 32.39 -8.74 10.71
N GLU A 401 31.85 -9.48 9.73
CA GLU A 401 32.59 -10.27 8.76
C GLU A 401 32.15 -9.94 7.33
N ASP A 402 33.04 -10.06 6.34
CA ASP A 402 32.71 -9.80 4.95
C ASP A 402 32.37 -11.07 4.15
N ASN A 403 32.13 -12.18 4.86
CA ASN A 403 31.78 -13.47 4.25
C ASN A 403 30.28 -13.56 3.92
N TRP A 404 29.92 -13.21 2.71
CA TRP A 404 28.56 -13.31 2.24
C TRP A 404 28.20 -14.74 1.82
N ARG A 405 26.97 -15.11 2.14
CA ARG A 405 26.34 -16.35 1.68
C ARG A 405 25.00 -16.03 1.04
N LYS A 406 24.67 -16.71 -0.04
CA LYS A 406 23.36 -16.64 -0.69
C LYS A 406 22.48 -17.79 -0.24
N ILE A 407 21.26 -17.46 0.17
CA ILE A 407 20.18 -18.41 0.47
C ILE A 407 19.24 -18.38 -0.74
N GLN A 408 19.09 -19.53 -1.39
CA GLN A 408 18.19 -19.64 -2.52
C GLN A 408 16.75 -19.86 -2.03
N VAL A 409 15.81 -19.12 -2.58
CA VAL A 409 14.37 -19.24 -2.35
C VAL A 409 13.70 -19.36 -3.72
N ASP A 410 12.67 -20.18 -3.82
CA ASP A 410 11.97 -20.42 -5.09
C ASP A 410 11.13 -19.21 -5.54
N GLU A 411 10.72 -18.40 -4.59
CA GLU A 411 9.93 -17.18 -4.83
C GLU A 411 10.62 -15.95 -4.24
N MET A 412 10.42 -14.78 -4.85
CA MET A 412 11.00 -13.53 -4.36
C MET A 412 10.40 -13.12 -3.02
N VAL A 413 11.22 -13.11 -1.98
CA VAL A 413 10.87 -12.56 -0.67
C VAL A 413 11.04 -11.03 -0.72
N VAL A 414 10.01 -10.30 -0.33
CA VAL A 414 10.01 -8.82 -0.37
C VAL A 414 9.96 -8.17 1.00
N LYS A 415 9.64 -8.94 2.03
CA LYS A 415 9.55 -8.44 3.40
C LYS A 415 10.03 -9.50 4.39
N PHE A 416 10.84 -9.10 5.33
CA PHE A 416 11.19 -9.92 6.47
C PHE A 416 10.37 -9.58 7.72
N ILE A 417 10.03 -10.62 8.48
CA ILE A 417 9.46 -10.49 9.81
C ILE A 417 10.35 -11.25 10.79
N LYS A 418 10.88 -10.53 11.76
CA LYS A 418 11.68 -11.08 12.86
C LYS A 418 10.77 -11.35 14.05
N LYS A 419 10.79 -12.56 14.60
CA LYS A 419 10.08 -12.93 15.82
C LYS A 419 10.98 -13.80 16.70
N GLY A 420 11.51 -13.18 17.76
CA GLY A 420 12.55 -13.81 18.59
C GLY A 420 13.77 -14.17 17.75
N ASP A 421 14.14 -15.44 17.78
CA ASP A 421 15.24 -16.04 17.01
C ASP A 421 14.86 -16.55 15.62
N LYS A 422 13.59 -16.36 15.22
CA LYS A 422 13.05 -16.82 13.94
C LYS A 422 12.94 -15.68 12.94
N LEU A 423 13.19 -16.00 11.68
CA LEU A 423 13.02 -15.11 10.55
C LEU A 423 12.01 -15.69 9.59
N PHE A 424 11.03 -14.89 9.23
CA PHE A 424 10.06 -15.22 8.19
C PHE A 424 10.24 -14.29 6.99
N GLY A 425 9.98 -14.83 5.80
CA GLY A 425 9.95 -14.08 4.55
C GLY A 425 8.56 -14.10 3.95
N ILE A 426 8.01 -12.95 3.65
CA ILE A 426 6.77 -12.81 2.88
C ILE A 426 7.15 -12.58 1.43
N THR A 427 6.51 -13.33 0.52
CA THR A 427 6.73 -13.19 -0.92
C THR A 427 6.04 -11.97 -1.49
N ASN A 428 6.40 -11.63 -2.73
CA ASN A 428 5.73 -10.57 -3.46
C ASN A 428 4.21 -10.83 -3.50
N ARG A 429 3.43 -9.77 -3.21
CA ARG A 429 1.96 -9.79 -3.03
C ARG A 429 1.46 -10.51 -1.77
N GLY A 430 2.31 -11.00 -0.88
CA GLY A 430 1.89 -11.70 0.33
C GLY A 430 1.26 -13.07 0.06
N GLU A 431 1.57 -13.69 -1.07
CA GLU A 431 0.98 -14.97 -1.50
C GLU A 431 1.55 -16.17 -0.75
N ALA A 432 2.77 -16.06 -0.22
CA ALA A 432 3.36 -17.15 0.56
C ALA A 432 4.23 -16.64 1.72
N LEU A 433 4.38 -17.49 2.73
CA LEU A 433 5.21 -17.28 3.90
C LEU A 433 6.28 -18.38 3.97
N TYR A 434 7.53 -17.95 4.10
CA TYR A 434 8.67 -18.83 4.30
C TYR A 434 9.22 -18.68 5.71
N SER A 435 9.56 -19.80 6.37
CA SER A 435 10.47 -19.81 7.50
C SER A 435 11.91 -19.84 6.98
N ILE A 436 12.72 -18.89 7.39
CA ILE A 436 14.11 -18.76 6.92
C ILE A 436 15.03 -19.16 8.06
N GLY A 437 15.88 -20.15 7.81
CA GLY A 437 16.84 -20.63 8.80
C GLY A 437 17.83 -19.53 9.18
N THR A 438 17.89 -19.17 10.45
CA THR A 438 18.84 -18.16 10.98
C THR A 438 20.22 -18.76 11.26
N LYS A 439 20.35 -20.09 11.28
CA LYS A 439 21.64 -20.84 11.42
C LYS A 439 22.30 -21.02 10.06
N GLU A 440 23.58 -21.36 10.06
CA GLU A 440 24.41 -21.47 8.85
C GLU A 440 23.82 -22.42 7.78
N ASP A 441 23.20 -23.54 8.19
CA ASP A 441 22.66 -24.57 7.29
C ASP A 441 21.15 -24.47 7.06
N GLY A 442 20.52 -23.41 7.59
CA GLY A 442 19.07 -23.24 7.51
C GLY A 442 18.57 -23.06 6.08
N LYS A 443 17.81 -24.03 5.59
CA LYS A 443 17.09 -23.93 4.31
C LYS A 443 15.77 -23.20 4.53
N PRO A 444 15.34 -22.33 3.57
CA PRO A 444 14.00 -21.78 3.57
C PRO A 444 12.96 -22.90 3.42
N GLU A 445 11.90 -22.81 4.20
CA GLU A 445 10.78 -23.73 4.15
C GLU A 445 9.49 -22.92 3.96
N LYS A 446 8.69 -23.26 2.92
CA LYS A 446 7.36 -22.67 2.75
C LYS A 446 6.46 -23.21 3.85
N VAL A 447 6.00 -22.35 4.74
CA VAL A 447 5.17 -22.72 5.90
C VAL A 447 3.69 -22.37 5.70
N PHE A 448 3.39 -21.52 4.73
CA PHE A 448 2.01 -21.16 4.40
C PHE A 448 1.92 -20.67 2.95
N ASP A 449 0.83 -21.06 2.28
CA ASP A 449 0.42 -20.58 0.95
C ASP A 449 -0.94 -19.90 1.07
N ALA A 450 -0.99 -18.65 0.69
CA ALA A 450 -2.18 -17.82 0.84
C ALA A 450 -2.96 -17.78 -0.48
N GLU A 451 -3.87 -18.74 -0.68
CA GLU A 451 -4.68 -18.81 -1.91
C GLU A 451 -5.64 -17.62 -2.05
N ASP A 452 -6.31 -17.25 -0.94
CA ASP A 452 -7.43 -16.30 -0.94
C ASP A 452 -7.20 -15.06 -0.06
N THR A 453 -5.97 -14.80 0.38
CA THR A 453 -5.69 -13.74 1.32
C THR A 453 -4.27 -13.22 1.13
N VAL A 454 -3.94 -12.09 1.76
CA VAL A 454 -2.60 -11.52 1.70
C VAL A 454 -1.97 -11.60 3.09
N VAL A 455 -0.86 -12.30 3.24
CA VAL A 455 -0.07 -12.33 4.47
C VAL A 455 0.50 -10.94 4.73
N TRP A 456 0.28 -10.42 5.93
CA TRP A 456 0.77 -9.10 6.32
C TRP A 456 1.77 -9.15 7.46
N ASP A 457 1.50 -9.97 8.47
CA ASP A 457 2.36 -10.15 9.63
C ASP A 457 2.23 -11.57 10.19
N VAL A 458 3.20 -12.00 10.98
CA VAL A 458 3.24 -13.33 11.57
C VAL A 458 3.90 -13.31 12.94
N ASP A 459 3.43 -14.16 13.85
CA ASP A 459 4.13 -14.45 15.11
C ASP A 459 3.92 -15.89 15.56
N ILE A 460 4.69 -16.35 16.54
CA ILE A 460 4.64 -17.70 17.08
C ILE A 460 4.39 -17.66 18.58
N MET A 461 3.41 -18.44 19.03
CA MET A 461 3.16 -18.71 20.44
C MET A 461 3.20 -20.21 20.69
N GLY A 462 4.21 -20.68 21.40
CA GLY A 462 4.48 -22.09 21.55
C GLY A 462 4.75 -22.80 20.22
N ASP A 463 3.90 -23.75 19.85
CA ASP A 463 3.93 -24.51 18.59
C ASP A 463 2.92 -24.01 17.54
N THR A 464 2.25 -22.89 17.82
CA THR A 464 1.26 -22.32 16.93
C THR A 464 1.82 -21.09 16.21
N LEU A 465 1.77 -21.12 14.88
CA LEU A 465 2.05 -20.00 14.02
C LEU A 465 0.75 -19.18 13.85
N TRP A 466 0.82 -17.89 14.16
CA TRP A 466 -0.27 -16.94 14.00
C TRP A 466 0.04 -16.03 12.82
N VAL A 467 -0.89 -15.96 11.87
CA VAL A 467 -0.71 -15.18 10.64
C VAL A 467 -1.83 -14.13 10.57
N ALA A 468 -1.44 -12.88 10.59
CA ALA A 468 -2.32 -11.75 10.31
C ALA A 468 -2.44 -11.59 8.80
N THR A 469 -3.67 -11.57 8.30
CA THR A 469 -3.94 -11.47 6.88
C THR A 469 -4.91 -10.32 6.60
N ILE A 470 -4.75 -9.70 5.43
CA ILE A 470 -5.71 -8.74 4.90
C ILE A 470 -6.53 -9.41 3.79
N PRO A 471 -7.80 -9.00 3.60
CA PRO A 471 -8.60 -9.51 2.50
C PRO A 471 -7.96 -9.21 1.16
N ASN A 472 -8.09 -10.14 0.24
CA ASN A 472 -7.95 -9.86 -1.16
C ASN A 472 -9.28 -9.32 -1.71
N TYR A 473 -9.31 -8.86 -2.96
CA TYR A 473 -10.49 -8.26 -3.56
C TYR A 473 -10.73 -8.86 -4.94
N SER A 474 -11.94 -9.34 -5.16
CA SER A 474 -12.43 -9.76 -6.46
C SER A 474 -13.37 -8.73 -7.05
N TRP A 475 -13.42 -8.65 -8.38
CA TRP A 475 -14.47 -7.94 -9.08
C TRP A 475 -15.65 -8.88 -9.27
N GLU A 476 -16.84 -8.43 -8.85
CA GLU A 476 -18.08 -9.17 -9.03
C GLU A 476 -19.11 -8.30 -9.74
N GLU A 477 -20.00 -8.92 -10.50
CA GLU A 477 -21.09 -8.23 -11.18
C GLU A 477 -22.10 -7.67 -10.18
N MET A 478 -22.55 -6.47 -10.43
CA MET A 478 -23.59 -5.82 -9.63
C MET A 478 -24.97 -6.21 -10.14
N PRO A 479 -25.91 -6.55 -9.24
CA PRO A 479 -27.29 -6.67 -9.64
C PRO A 479 -27.86 -5.29 -10.03
N THR A 480 -28.64 -5.25 -11.10
CA THR A 480 -29.44 -4.05 -11.43
C THR A 480 -30.47 -3.80 -10.34
N GLN A 481 -30.59 -2.57 -9.87
CA GLN A 481 -31.70 -2.21 -8.97
C GLN A 481 -33.03 -2.29 -9.74
N GLN A 482 -33.95 -3.10 -9.22
CA GLN A 482 -35.30 -3.22 -9.76
C GLN A 482 -36.16 -2.04 -9.36
#